data_8930cf9037270543d63c12aeb25c059a
#
_entry.id   8930cf9037270543d63c12aeb25c059a
#
_cell.length_a   1.000
_cell.length_b   1.000
_cell.length_c   1.000
_cell.angle_alpha   90.00
_cell.angle_beta   90.00
_cell.angle_gamma   90.00
#
_symmetry.space_group_name_H-M   'P 1'
#
loop_
_entity.id
_entity.type
_entity.pdbx_description
1 polymer ?
#
loop_
_entity_poly.entity_id
_entity_poly.type
_entity_poly.pdbx_seq_one_letter_code
_entity_poly.pdbx_strand_id
1 'polypeptide(L)'
;MKLRLRQYKTCDADSIVNWIKDEDALRKWSSDRFGDFPITSEEINNKYIGNNGDCIESDNFYPLTAFDESGVVGHLILRYTDEEKKVIRFGFVLVDDSKRGKGYGKQMLTLAIKYAFEIFGAEKITLGVFDNNEPAYYCYKATGFKENGEEMFCELFGEQWRIVEMEIKR
;
A
#
# COMPACT_ATOMS: atom_id res chain seq x y z
N MET A 1 5.72 -11.81 -18.48
CA MET A 1 5.78 -11.32 -17.10
C MET A 1 4.66 -11.94 -16.28
N LYS A 2 5.00 -12.82 -15.34
CA LYS A 2 4.03 -13.49 -14.48
C LYS A 2 4.22 -12.99 -13.04
N LEU A 3 3.45 -11.98 -12.67
CA LEU A 3 3.47 -11.41 -11.33
C LEU A 3 2.78 -12.35 -10.34
N ARG A 4 3.34 -12.46 -9.13
CA ARG A 4 2.81 -13.25 -8.02
C ARG A 4 2.87 -12.44 -6.74
N LEU A 5 2.02 -12.77 -5.78
CA LEU A 5 2.05 -12.24 -4.43
C LEU A 5 2.52 -13.31 -3.44
N ARG A 6 3.26 -12.89 -2.44
CA ARG A 6 3.61 -13.69 -1.27
C ARG A 6 3.62 -12.82 -0.02
N GLN A 7 3.69 -13.45 1.10
CA GLN A 7 3.89 -12.77 2.37
C GLN A 7 5.23 -12.02 2.37
N TYR A 8 5.25 -10.84 2.98
CA TYR A 8 6.45 -10.04 3.20
C TYR A 8 7.50 -10.81 4.01
N LYS A 9 8.75 -10.62 3.66
CA LYS A 9 9.92 -11.11 4.40
C LYS A 9 10.79 -9.92 4.80
N THR A 10 11.53 -10.06 5.90
CA THR A 10 12.38 -8.98 6.41
C THR A 10 13.41 -8.47 5.40
N CYS A 11 13.89 -9.33 4.51
CA CYS A 11 14.81 -8.94 3.43
C CYS A 11 14.15 -8.06 2.35
N ASP A 12 12.83 -8.02 2.26
CA ASP A 12 12.13 -7.18 1.29
C ASP A 12 12.22 -5.68 1.63
N ALA A 13 12.50 -5.36 2.89
CA ALA A 13 12.66 -3.98 3.34
C ALA A 13 13.75 -3.23 2.55
N ASP A 14 14.83 -3.90 2.20
CA ASP A 14 15.93 -3.30 1.42
C ASP A 14 15.43 -2.80 0.05
N SER A 15 14.58 -3.57 -0.61
CA SER A 15 13.96 -3.18 -1.87
C SER A 15 13.05 -1.97 -1.70
N ILE A 16 12.19 -1.97 -0.68
CA ILE A 16 11.27 -0.87 -0.39
C ILE A 16 12.04 0.43 -0.15
N VAL A 17 13.07 0.38 0.70
CA VAL A 17 13.93 1.55 0.97
C VAL A 17 14.57 2.07 -0.31
N ASN A 18 15.06 1.20 -1.17
CA ASN A 18 15.69 1.58 -2.43
C ASN A 18 14.74 2.22 -3.45
N TRP A 19 13.44 1.93 -3.38
CA TRP A 19 12.43 2.53 -4.27
C TRP A 19 11.96 3.91 -3.82
N ILE A 20 12.22 4.29 -2.58
CA ILE A 20 11.85 5.60 -2.01
C ILE A 20 13.05 6.52 -2.15
N LYS A 21 12.97 7.51 -3.04
CA LYS A 21 14.12 8.32 -3.45
C LYS A 21 14.27 9.65 -2.71
N ASP A 22 13.19 10.16 -2.13
CA ASP A 22 13.16 11.45 -1.47
C ASP A 22 12.03 11.55 -0.43
N GLU A 23 11.99 12.65 0.28
CA GLU A 23 10.97 12.94 1.31
C GLU A 23 9.56 12.98 0.73
N ASP A 24 9.37 13.55 -0.45
CA ASP A 24 8.07 13.62 -1.11
C ASP A 24 7.53 12.22 -1.43
N ALA A 25 8.38 11.34 -1.98
CA ALA A 25 8.04 9.95 -2.24
C ALA A 25 7.69 9.20 -0.94
N LEU A 26 8.44 9.43 0.14
CA LEU A 26 8.17 8.82 1.44
C LEU A 26 6.78 9.23 1.96
N ARG A 27 6.45 10.51 1.87
CA ARG A 27 5.15 11.03 2.36
C ARG A 27 3.98 10.55 1.49
N LYS A 28 4.13 10.53 0.18
CA LYS A 28 3.11 9.98 -0.73
C LYS A 28 2.84 8.49 -0.49
N TRP A 29 3.87 7.73 -0.12
CA TRP A 29 3.75 6.31 0.18
C TRP A 29 3.18 6.03 1.57
N SER A 30 3.67 6.71 2.59
CA SER A 30 3.42 6.34 3.99
C SER A 30 2.78 7.44 4.85
N SER A 31 2.45 8.60 4.29
CA SER A 31 1.96 9.74 5.05
C SER A 31 2.95 10.11 6.17
N ASP A 32 2.48 10.22 7.40
CA ASP A 32 3.27 10.53 8.60
C ASP A 32 3.66 9.28 9.42
N ARG A 33 3.53 8.10 8.82
CA ARG A 33 3.71 6.82 9.54
C ARG A 33 5.17 6.46 9.82
N PHE A 34 6.11 7.06 9.11
CA PHE A 34 7.55 6.93 9.34
C PHE A 34 8.15 8.29 9.70
N GLY A 35 9.34 8.26 10.30
CA GLY A 35 10.12 9.47 10.56
C GLY A 35 10.61 10.16 9.29
N ASP A 36 11.63 10.99 9.44
CA ASP A 36 12.17 11.76 8.32
C ASP A 36 12.93 10.87 7.32
N PHE A 37 12.94 11.30 6.07
CA PHE A 37 13.76 10.66 5.04
C PHE A 37 15.28 10.92 5.29
N PRO A 38 16.15 9.92 5.07
CA PRO A 38 15.85 8.56 4.61
C PRO A 38 15.41 7.62 5.73
N ILE A 39 14.55 6.67 5.40
CA ILE A 39 14.22 5.57 6.30
C ILE A 39 15.14 4.37 6.06
N THR A 40 15.22 3.49 7.04
CA THR A 40 16.05 2.29 7.00
C THR A 40 15.20 1.02 6.91
N SER A 41 15.82 -0.07 6.45
CA SER A 41 15.21 -1.40 6.47
C SER A 41 14.82 -1.83 7.90
N GLU A 42 15.61 -1.45 8.89
CA GLU A 42 15.32 -1.74 10.29
C GLU A 42 14.04 -1.05 10.76
N GLU A 43 13.83 0.22 10.39
CA GLU A 43 12.60 0.95 10.73
C GLU A 43 11.36 0.28 10.13
N ILE A 44 11.42 -0.18 8.88
CA ILE A 44 10.33 -0.93 8.24
C ILE A 44 10.08 -2.24 8.99
N ASN A 45 11.11 -3.01 9.26
CA ASN A 45 10.99 -4.30 9.94
C ASN A 45 10.48 -4.15 11.38
N ASN A 46 10.93 -3.13 12.11
CA ASN A 46 10.44 -2.84 13.45
C ASN A 46 8.95 -2.50 13.44
N LYS A 47 8.50 -1.67 12.49
CA LYS A 47 7.08 -1.36 12.33
C LYS A 47 6.26 -2.60 11.98
N TYR A 48 6.69 -3.37 10.99
CA TYR A 48 5.92 -4.48 10.43
C TYR A 48 5.92 -5.71 11.32
N ILE A 49 7.08 -6.11 11.79
CA ILE A 49 7.25 -7.34 12.59
C ILE A 49 7.20 -7.04 14.08
N GLY A 50 7.98 -6.05 14.53
CA GLY A 50 8.09 -5.70 15.94
C GLY A 50 6.81 -5.11 16.53
N ASN A 51 6.10 -4.28 15.76
CA ASN A 51 4.92 -3.54 16.21
C ASN A 51 3.63 -3.90 15.46
N ASN A 52 3.62 -5.00 14.73
CA ASN A 52 2.44 -5.45 13.96
C ASN A 52 1.81 -4.33 13.11
N GLY A 53 2.64 -3.51 12.44
CA GLY A 53 2.21 -2.39 11.63
C GLY A 53 1.47 -1.28 12.40
N ASP A 54 1.68 -1.19 13.70
CA ASP A 54 0.98 -0.30 14.63
C ASP A 54 -0.53 -0.59 14.74
N CYS A 55 -0.98 -1.79 14.34
CA CYS A 55 -2.36 -2.22 14.50
C CYS A 55 -2.64 -2.66 15.94
N ILE A 56 -3.83 -2.30 16.44
CA ILE A 56 -4.27 -2.63 17.80
C ILE A 56 -4.50 -4.13 17.95
N GLU A 57 -5.19 -4.72 16.96
CA GLU A 57 -5.45 -6.16 16.93
C GLU A 57 -4.19 -6.91 16.55
N SER A 58 -3.85 -7.94 17.32
CA SER A 58 -2.60 -8.72 17.16
C SER A 58 -2.48 -9.46 15.83
N ASP A 59 -3.59 -9.72 15.14
CA ASP A 59 -3.65 -10.46 13.89
C ASP A 59 -4.43 -9.68 12.82
N ASN A 60 -4.01 -8.44 12.58
CA ASN A 60 -4.68 -7.58 11.60
C ASN A 60 -3.69 -6.72 10.78
N PHE A 61 -2.54 -7.27 10.48
CA PHE A 61 -1.57 -6.61 9.61
C PHE A 61 -0.95 -7.65 8.67
N TYR A 62 -1.25 -7.53 7.37
CA TYR A 62 -0.88 -8.52 6.36
C TYR A 62 -0.04 -7.86 5.26
N PRO A 63 1.27 -7.72 5.45
CA PRO A 63 2.15 -7.17 4.43
C PRO A 63 2.42 -8.21 3.35
N LEU A 64 2.29 -7.79 2.08
CA LEU A 64 2.48 -8.62 0.90
C LEU A 64 3.57 -8.05 0.00
N THR A 65 4.28 -8.94 -0.64
CA THR A 65 5.32 -8.62 -1.63
C THR A 65 4.94 -9.16 -2.99
N ALA A 66 4.98 -8.30 -4.01
CA ALA A 66 4.83 -8.69 -5.40
C ALA A 66 6.20 -8.99 -6.01
N PHE A 67 6.29 -10.08 -6.77
CA PHE A 67 7.53 -10.54 -7.38
C PHE A 67 7.28 -11.24 -8.71
N ASP A 68 8.30 -11.24 -9.56
CA ASP A 68 8.35 -11.99 -10.81
C ASP A 68 9.73 -12.65 -10.98
N GLU A 69 10.08 -13.04 -12.20
CA GLU A 69 11.37 -13.66 -12.52
C GLU A 69 12.56 -12.73 -12.27
N SER A 70 12.34 -11.42 -12.26
CA SER A 70 13.39 -10.41 -12.00
C SER A 70 13.62 -10.15 -10.52
N GLY A 71 12.76 -10.69 -9.65
CA GLY A 71 12.82 -10.50 -8.20
C GLY A 71 11.63 -9.73 -7.64
N VAL A 72 11.83 -9.03 -6.54
CA VAL A 72 10.81 -8.22 -5.86
C VAL A 72 10.53 -6.96 -6.66
N VAL A 73 9.25 -6.66 -6.92
CA VAL A 73 8.83 -5.55 -7.80
C VAL A 73 7.79 -4.63 -7.19
N GLY A 74 7.18 -5.01 -6.08
CA GLY A 74 6.16 -4.19 -5.45
C GLY A 74 5.78 -4.67 -4.05
N HIS A 75 5.02 -3.83 -3.37
CA HIS A 75 4.63 -4.04 -1.98
C HIS A 75 3.30 -3.39 -1.68
N LEU A 76 2.52 -3.98 -0.81
CA LEU A 76 1.35 -3.37 -0.18
C LEU A 76 1.03 -4.09 1.13
N ILE A 77 0.18 -3.47 1.95
CA ILE A 77 -0.36 -4.12 3.15
C ILE A 77 -1.88 -4.19 3.07
N LEU A 78 -2.44 -5.19 3.74
CA LEU A 78 -3.86 -5.39 3.93
C LEU A 78 -4.15 -5.38 5.44
N ARG A 79 -5.28 -4.79 5.83
CA ARG A 79 -5.82 -4.90 7.18
C ARG A 79 -7.33 -4.75 7.17
N TYR A 80 -8.01 -5.42 8.07
CA TYR A 80 -9.44 -5.18 8.29
C TYR A 80 -9.66 -3.86 9.02
N THR A 81 -10.75 -3.16 8.68
CA THR A 81 -11.12 -1.89 9.30
C THR A 81 -12.47 -1.94 10.01
N ASP A 82 -13.10 -3.12 10.03
CA ASP A 82 -14.38 -3.36 10.71
C ASP A 82 -14.33 -4.63 11.56
N GLU A 83 -15.18 -4.69 12.58
CA GLU A 83 -15.26 -5.83 13.52
C GLU A 83 -15.76 -7.11 12.84
N GLU A 84 -16.61 -6.99 11.81
CA GLU A 84 -17.16 -8.13 11.07
C GLU A 84 -16.16 -8.73 10.07
N LYS A 85 -14.99 -8.11 9.89
CA LYS A 85 -13.95 -8.53 8.94
C LYS A 85 -14.44 -8.63 7.48
N LYS A 86 -15.26 -7.66 7.09
CA LYS A 86 -15.82 -7.54 5.74
C LYS A 86 -15.17 -6.44 4.90
N VAL A 87 -14.51 -5.49 5.55
CA VAL A 87 -13.85 -4.38 4.89
C VAL A 87 -12.34 -4.48 5.07
N ILE A 88 -11.63 -4.58 3.95
CA ILE A 88 -10.16 -4.54 3.93
C ILE A 88 -9.70 -3.19 3.42
N ARG A 89 -8.71 -2.61 4.08
CA ARG A 89 -7.99 -1.43 3.61
C ARG A 89 -6.64 -1.84 3.05
N PHE A 90 -6.34 -1.37 1.85
CA PHE A 90 -4.99 -1.41 1.29
C PHE A 90 -4.20 -0.19 1.77
N GLY A 91 -2.96 -0.42 2.09
CA GLY A 91 -2.04 0.63 2.50
C GLY A 91 -0.62 0.35 2.02
N PHE A 92 0.25 1.34 2.17
CA PHE A 92 1.67 1.24 1.81
C PHE A 92 1.91 0.66 0.42
N VAL A 93 1.06 1.03 -0.55
CA VAL A 93 1.15 0.54 -1.94
C VAL A 93 2.35 1.17 -2.63
N LEU A 94 3.27 0.36 -3.10
CA LEU A 94 4.50 0.81 -3.76
C LEU A 94 4.91 -0.16 -4.86
N VAL A 95 5.42 0.37 -5.94
CA VAL A 95 6.03 -0.38 -7.04
C VAL A 95 7.45 0.14 -7.27
N ASP A 96 8.37 -0.77 -7.55
CA ASP A 96 9.74 -0.45 -7.99
C ASP A 96 9.71 0.71 -8.99
N ASP A 97 10.37 1.79 -8.66
CA ASP A 97 10.36 3.03 -9.45
C ASP A 97 10.88 2.82 -10.88
N SER A 98 11.81 1.90 -11.08
CA SER A 98 12.34 1.53 -12.41
C SER A 98 11.31 0.77 -13.27
N LYS A 99 10.26 0.27 -12.68
CA LYS A 99 9.20 -0.55 -13.33
C LYS A 99 7.87 0.18 -13.46
N ARG A 100 7.80 1.42 -13.04
CA ARG A 100 6.59 2.25 -13.21
C ARG A 100 6.26 2.49 -14.68
N GLY A 101 4.97 2.70 -14.97
CA GLY A 101 4.50 2.89 -16.34
C GLY A 101 4.46 1.62 -17.21
N LYS A 102 4.83 0.46 -16.65
CA LYS A 102 4.88 -0.84 -17.36
C LYS A 102 3.76 -1.80 -16.97
N GLY A 103 2.74 -1.32 -16.24
CA GLY A 103 1.58 -2.12 -15.85
C GLY A 103 1.76 -2.95 -14.57
N TYR A 104 2.89 -2.91 -13.89
CA TYR A 104 3.13 -3.67 -12.67
C TYR A 104 2.17 -3.31 -11.53
N GLY A 105 1.91 -2.02 -11.32
CA GLY A 105 0.98 -1.55 -10.29
C GLY A 105 -0.44 -2.09 -10.51
N LYS A 106 -0.94 -2.01 -11.73
CA LYS A 106 -2.26 -2.56 -12.10
C LYS A 106 -2.33 -4.06 -11.87
N GLN A 107 -1.31 -4.81 -12.26
CA GLN A 107 -1.28 -6.26 -12.06
C GLN A 107 -1.22 -6.63 -10.59
N MET A 108 -0.37 -5.96 -9.81
CA MET A 108 -0.26 -6.18 -8.36
C MET A 108 -1.59 -5.93 -7.67
N LEU A 109 -2.23 -4.81 -7.95
CA LEU A 109 -3.53 -4.46 -7.37
C LEU A 109 -4.63 -5.45 -7.79
N THR A 110 -4.65 -5.89 -9.04
CA THR A 110 -5.61 -6.90 -9.52
C THR A 110 -5.46 -8.22 -8.74
N LEU A 111 -4.23 -8.66 -8.50
CA LEU A 111 -3.96 -9.84 -7.67
C LEU A 111 -4.36 -9.62 -6.20
N ALA A 112 -4.06 -8.46 -5.65
CA ALA A 112 -4.40 -8.13 -4.26
C ALA A 112 -5.91 -8.04 -4.05
N ILE A 113 -6.64 -7.46 -5.00
CA ILE A 113 -8.11 -7.39 -4.98
C ILE A 113 -8.71 -8.81 -4.97
N LYS A 114 -8.25 -9.67 -5.85
CA LYS A 114 -8.67 -11.07 -5.89
C LYS A 114 -8.37 -11.78 -4.56
N TYR A 115 -7.18 -11.58 -4.03
CA TYR A 115 -6.75 -12.16 -2.76
C TYR A 115 -7.64 -11.69 -1.59
N ALA A 116 -7.94 -10.38 -1.54
CA ALA A 116 -8.80 -9.82 -0.51
C ALA A 116 -10.23 -10.38 -0.56
N PHE A 117 -10.82 -10.50 -1.74
CA PHE A 117 -12.17 -11.03 -1.90
C PHE A 117 -12.27 -12.54 -1.71
N GLU A 118 -11.34 -13.31 -2.28
CA GLU A 118 -11.45 -14.77 -2.32
C GLU A 118 -10.82 -15.45 -1.10
N ILE A 119 -9.74 -14.92 -0.56
CA ILE A 119 -9.01 -15.53 0.56
C ILE A 119 -9.38 -14.88 1.90
N PHE A 120 -9.38 -13.55 1.97
CA PHE A 120 -9.76 -12.83 3.18
C PHE A 120 -11.28 -12.70 3.36
N GLY A 121 -12.07 -12.99 2.34
CA GLY A 121 -13.53 -12.93 2.42
C GLY A 121 -14.11 -11.52 2.49
N ALA A 122 -13.36 -10.51 2.07
CA ALA A 122 -13.83 -9.14 2.06
C ALA A 122 -15.03 -8.95 1.13
N GLU A 123 -15.92 -8.05 1.50
CA GLU A 123 -17.03 -7.58 0.68
C GLU A 123 -16.72 -6.20 0.05
N LYS A 124 -15.82 -5.47 0.67
CA LYS A 124 -15.35 -4.15 0.24
C LYS A 124 -13.86 -3.96 0.51
N ILE A 125 -13.19 -3.27 -0.40
CA ILE A 125 -11.80 -2.85 -0.23
C ILE A 125 -11.76 -1.33 -0.32
N THR A 126 -11.03 -0.68 0.58
CA THR A 126 -10.80 0.77 0.60
C THR A 126 -9.33 1.09 0.51
N LEU A 127 -9.02 2.27 0.06
CA LEU A 127 -7.69 2.87 0.12
C LEU A 127 -7.78 4.39 0.08
N GLY A 128 -6.74 5.05 0.55
CA GLY A 128 -6.57 6.50 0.42
C GLY A 128 -5.42 6.82 -0.51
N VAL A 129 -5.53 7.92 -1.24
CA VAL A 129 -4.48 8.45 -2.12
C VAL A 129 -4.43 9.95 -2.00
N PHE A 130 -3.23 10.52 -1.86
CA PHE A 130 -3.07 11.97 -1.91
C PHE A 130 -3.44 12.51 -3.30
N ASP A 131 -4.15 13.61 -3.36
CA ASP A 131 -4.61 14.22 -4.62
C ASP A 131 -3.44 14.71 -5.49
N ASN A 132 -2.27 14.94 -4.90
CA ASN A 132 -1.03 15.26 -5.60
C ASN A 132 -0.25 14.00 -6.08
N ASN A 133 -0.79 12.82 -5.90
CA ASN A 133 -0.23 11.55 -6.38
C ASN A 133 -1.06 11.01 -7.55
N GLU A 134 -1.06 11.73 -8.65
CA GLU A 134 -1.85 11.39 -9.85
C GLU A 134 -1.55 10.00 -10.42
N PRO A 135 -0.29 9.55 -10.53
CA PRO A 135 -0.02 8.21 -11.06
C PRO A 135 -0.69 7.09 -10.26
N ALA A 136 -0.67 7.19 -8.93
CA ALA A 136 -1.36 6.22 -8.06
C ALA A 136 -2.88 6.30 -8.22
N TYR A 137 -3.45 7.51 -8.24
CA TYR A 137 -4.88 7.72 -8.42
C TYR A 137 -5.40 7.06 -9.70
N TYR A 138 -4.75 7.30 -10.83
CA TYR A 138 -5.17 6.70 -12.10
C TYR A 138 -4.92 5.19 -12.15
N CYS A 139 -3.89 4.69 -11.48
CA CYS A 139 -3.66 3.27 -11.34
C CYS A 139 -4.81 2.59 -10.56
N TYR A 140 -5.26 3.19 -9.48
CA TYR A 140 -6.41 2.69 -8.71
C TYR A 140 -7.71 2.71 -9.52
N LYS A 141 -7.99 3.79 -10.23
CA LYS A 141 -9.13 3.86 -11.15
C LYS A 141 -9.10 2.76 -12.21
N ALA A 142 -7.93 2.52 -12.79
CA ALA A 142 -7.75 1.49 -13.81
C ALA A 142 -7.96 0.05 -13.30
N THR A 143 -7.91 -0.16 -11.98
CA THR A 143 -8.19 -1.45 -11.33
C THR A 143 -9.62 -1.57 -10.80
N GLY A 144 -10.44 -0.55 -10.98
CA GLY A 144 -11.87 -0.58 -10.63
C GLY A 144 -12.24 0.18 -9.35
N PHE A 145 -11.27 0.78 -8.66
CA PHE A 145 -11.58 1.66 -7.52
C PHE A 145 -12.30 2.92 -7.99
N LYS A 146 -13.25 3.38 -7.19
CA LYS A 146 -14.02 4.62 -7.38
C LYS A 146 -13.94 5.47 -6.14
N GLU A 147 -13.93 6.79 -6.30
CA GLU A 147 -14.07 7.69 -5.16
C GLU A 147 -15.40 7.42 -4.43
N ASN A 148 -15.36 7.39 -3.11
CA ASN A 148 -16.56 7.18 -2.29
C ASN A 148 -17.16 8.47 -1.74
N GLY A 149 -16.59 9.63 -2.06
CA GLY A 149 -17.03 10.93 -1.60
C GLY A 149 -16.48 11.35 -0.23
N GLU A 150 -15.78 10.47 0.46
CA GLU A 150 -15.08 10.80 1.69
C GLU A 150 -13.71 11.41 1.38
N GLU A 151 -13.29 12.34 2.20
CA GLU A 151 -11.96 12.92 2.13
C GLU A 151 -11.37 13.12 3.52
N MET A 152 -10.07 13.05 3.59
CA MET A 152 -9.29 13.31 4.80
C MET A 152 -8.17 14.29 4.47
N PHE A 153 -7.61 14.90 5.49
CA PHE A 153 -6.45 15.79 5.36
C PHE A 153 -5.35 15.33 6.30
N CYS A 154 -4.12 15.47 5.85
CA CYS A 154 -2.93 15.23 6.64
C CYS A 154 -2.02 16.44 6.53
N GLU A 155 -1.49 16.93 7.66
CA GLU A 155 -0.53 18.02 7.64
C GLU A 155 0.88 17.48 7.36
N LEU A 156 1.44 17.87 6.22
CA LEU A 156 2.78 17.49 5.78
C LEU A 156 3.50 18.74 5.23
N PHE A 157 4.75 18.92 5.62
CA PHE A 157 5.57 20.09 5.21
C PHE A 157 4.93 21.45 5.55
N GLY A 158 4.16 21.54 6.63
CA GLY A 158 3.42 22.74 6.98
C GLY A 158 2.20 23.04 6.10
N GLU A 159 1.81 22.11 5.24
CA GLU A 159 0.66 22.21 4.34
C GLU A 159 -0.35 21.10 4.62
N GLN A 160 -1.62 21.34 4.32
CA GLN A 160 -2.65 20.31 4.37
C GLN A 160 -2.71 19.56 3.05
N TRP A 161 -2.36 18.29 3.08
CA TRP A 161 -2.51 17.40 1.93
C TRP A 161 -3.86 16.68 2.00
N ARG A 162 -4.61 16.77 0.91
CA ARG A 162 -5.90 16.11 0.78
C ARG A 162 -5.72 14.64 0.40
N ILE A 163 -6.43 13.77 1.11
CA ILE A 163 -6.50 12.34 0.81
C ILE A 163 -7.88 12.05 0.21
N VAL A 164 -7.88 11.51 -0.99
CA VAL A 164 -9.09 11.02 -1.66
C VAL A 164 -9.30 9.58 -1.25
N GLU A 165 -10.46 9.29 -0.67
CA GLU A 165 -10.85 7.93 -0.30
C GLU A 165 -11.51 7.23 -1.50
N MET A 166 -11.07 6.01 -1.77
CA MET A 166 -11.56 5.19 -2.87
C MET A 166 -11.97 3.81 -2.38
N GLU A 167 -12.92 3.20 -3.08
CA GLU A 167 -13.40 1.86 -2.75
C GLU A 167 -13.70 1.01 -3.98
N ILE A 168 -13.68 -0.30 -3.78
CA ILE A 168 -14.21 -1.30 -4.70
C ILE A 168 -15.02 -2.32 -3.92
N LYS A 169 -16.19 -2.69 -4.43
CA LYS A 169 -17.07 -3.70 -3.84
C LYS A 169 -17.03 -4.98 -4.67
N ARG A 170 -17.23 -6.11 -3.98
CA ARG A 170 -17.31 -7.42 -4.59
C ARG A 170 -18.49 -7.56 -5.54
#